data_1b6e2b6d5b987cb8592c22337b58a7cf
#
_entry.id   1b6e2b6d5b987cb8592c22337b58a7cf
#
_cell.length_a   1.000
_cell.length_b   1.000
_cell.length_c   1.000
_cell.angle_alpha   90.00
_cell.angle_beta   90.00
_cell.angle_gamma   90.00
#
_symmetry.space_group_name_H-M   'P 1'
#
loop_
_entity.id
_entity.type
_entity.pdbx_description
1 polymer ?
#
loop_
_entity_poly.entity_id
_entity_poly.type
_entity_poly.pdbx_seq_one_letter_code
_entity_poly.pdbx_strand_id
1 'polypeptide(L)'
;MHLRITFMTALLICSVSYSEYAPNIPVNVDVNQLVYRLASRYEIKIPENQFFQPLNYAVLKSFLDSVSLLHGDKLSLSERFLIDKYTNRTDPGQGRMRWSSSSRDVNVKLNLKLLGDIQTSFKDNSSIGLKGIISPSLSANTGRLSYYSGIDVWTEYQSDSLFKGSSYQPYDGIPYNLFSRNVEHSHVRSSDIPFGGFIYKNDRFLVETAIDYLKIGPAVYFPVTLSGTAPPVNYLKGKIDFGIFNYTHLAGLLKAQKDKTKYIYVHRINASFFHSRLNFGINEVIVTGSSIQEPQENDSNRVFGEQERQWEWAYLVPLVPFKFVEHYTGDRDNAALSFDVNLVYPQNFRWYLEFFLDDILSPVKIFTDDWGNKWAMTLGMQYFGSLFGRDFSVNAEYSHVEPWVYTHVFGGSHRYNHFDRCLGSPMGPNSQAIIVQIQSQINNFNEIGIGLSSLAKNSSARGGKISDVFQDENRVGEGQFFDKPTKRFLGPGTIWQLRPTLSWNFNPFGIFFIKARYEIDLQDEAGMSNLSVWGGLSF
;
A
#
# COMPACT_ATOMS: atom_id res chain seq x y z
N MET A 1 -9.41 -36.39 -22.72
CA MET A 1 -9.47 -36.31 -21.24
C MET A 1 -8.18 -36.77 -20.55
N HIS A 2 -7.45 -37.74 -21.11
CA HIS A 2 -6.20 -38.24 -20.53
C HIS A 2 -4.99 -37.29 -20.63
N LEU A 3 -4.92 -36.39 -21.59
CA LEU A 3 -3.76 -35.50 -21.78
C LEU A 3 -3.71 -34.34 -20.77
N ARG A 4 -4.84 -33.96 -20.17
CA ARG A 4 -4.90 -32.88 -19.15
C ARG A 4 -4.49 -33.33 -17.76
N ILE A 5 -4.62 -34.60 -17.45
CA ILE A 5 -4.24 -35.17 -16.15
C ILE A 5 -2.72 -35.41 -16.12
N THR A 6 -2.12 -35.79 -17.26
CA THR A 6 -0.67 -36.04 -17.37
C THR A 6 0.17 -34.76 -17.23
N PHE A 7 -0.35 -33.61 -17.63
CA PHE A 7 0.35 -32.31 -17.47
C PHE A 7 0.34 -31.82 -16.01
N MET A 8 -0.71 -32.09 -15.26
CA MET A 8 -0.76 -31.79 -13.81
C MET A 8 0.12 -32.71 -12.98
N THR A 9 0.29 -33.98 -13.41
CA THR A 9 1.13 -34.95 -12.70
C THR A 9 2.63 -34.75 -12.98
N ALA A 10 2.99 -34.25 -14.15
CA ALA A 10 4.40 -33.99 -14.50
C ALA A 10 4.99 -32.76 -13.78
N LEU A 11 4.17 -31.83 -13.32
CA LEU A 11 4.58 -30.69 -12.48
C LEU A 11 4.83 -31.07 -11.00
N LEU A 12 4.47 -32.28 -10.60
CA LEU A 12 4.54 -32.78 -9.23
C LEU A 12 5.81 -33.58 -8.90
N ILE A 13 6.71 -33.80 -9.87
CA ILE A 13 7.90 -34.65 -9.69
C ILE A 13 9.19 -33.84 -9.84
N CYS A 14 9.32 -32.69 -9.17
CA CYS A 14 10.62 -32.08 -8.96
C CYS A 14 10.95 -32.05 -7.47
N SER A 15 11.95 -32.85 -7.16
CA SER A 15 12.55 -33.17 -5.87
C SER A 15 12.60 -32.04 -4.83
N VAL A 16 12.16 -32.43 -3.69
CA VAL A 16 12.09 -31.91 -2.35
C VAL A 16 13.39 -31.30 -1.84
N SER A 17 13.38 -30.02 -1.57
CA SER A 17 14.09 -29.47 -0.42
C SER A 17 13.05 -28.78 0.47
N TYR A 18 13.01 -29.16 1.73
CA TYR A 18 12.04 -28.67 2.70
C TYR A 18 12.24 -27.17 2.93
N SER A 19 11.35 -26.38 2.38
CA SER A 19 11.20 -24.98 2.74
C SER A 19 9.70 -24.72 2.85
N GLU A 20 9.22 -24.46 4.07
CA GLU A 20 7.85 -24.05 4.30
C GLU A 20 7.62 -22.68 3.67
N TYR A 21 7.05 -22.61 2.48
CA TYR A 21 6.61 -21.39 1.86
C TYR A 21 5.13 -21.16 2.21
N ALA A 22 4.84 -19.96 2.60
CA ALA A 22 3.52 -19.55 3.02
C ALA A 22 3.01 -18.40 2.14
N PRO A 23 1.70 -18.10 2.19
CA PRO A 23 1.10 -17.00 1.45
C PRO A 23 1.72 -15.65 1.83
N ASN A 24 1.44 -14.65 1.03
CA ASN A 24 1.77 -13.27 1.34
C ASN A 24 1.04 -12.80 2.59
N ILE A 25 1.74 -12.02 3.40
CA ILE A 25 1.18 -11.30 4.53
C ILE A 25 0.59 -10.01 3.97
N PRO A 26 -0.67 -9.69 4.24
CA PRO A 26 -1.24 -8.41 3.87
C PRO A 26 -0.37 -7.25 4.34
N VAL A 27 -0.34 -6.17 3.59
CA VAL A 27 0.35 -4.94 3.98
C VAL A 27 -0.14 -4.52 5.36
N ASN A 28 0.69 -4.71 6.38
CA ASN A 28 0.30 -4.59 7.78
C ASN A 28 1.36 -3.79 8.56
N VAL A 29 0.93 -2.69 9.14
CA VAL A 29 1.79 -1.80 9.91
C VAL A 29 2.38 -2.50 11.14
N ASP A 30 1.60 -3.32 11.86
CA ASP A 30 2.04 -3.99 13.09
C ASP A 30 3.23 -4.94 12.82
N VAL A 31 3.17 -5.70 11.73
CA VAL A 31 4.26 -6.60 11.32
C VAL A 31 5.51 -5.81 10.92
N ASN A 32 5.33 -4.73 10.16
CA ASN A 32 6.43 -3.87 9.75
C ASN A 32 7.12 -3.24 10.95
N GLN A 33 6.37 -2.79 11.94
CA GLN A 33 6.91 -2.23 13.18
C GLN A 33 7.76 -3.26 13.94
N LEU A 34 7.30 -4.51 14.03
CA LEU A 34 8.08 -5.58 14.65
C LEU A 34 9.39 -5.84 13.90
N VAL A 35 9.34 -5.96 12.56
CA VAL A 35 10.55 -6.18 11.74
C VAL A 35 11.55 -5.04 11.93
N TYR A 36 11.10 -3.79 11.87
CA TYR A 36 11.99 -2.63 12.03
C TYR A 36 12.54 -2.51 13.45
N ARG A 37 11.74 -2.81 14.48
CA ARG A 37 12.19 -2.86 15.88
C ARG A 37 13.32 -3.87 16.05
N LEU A 38 13.09 -5.12 15.63
CA LEU A 38 14.07 -6.19 15.79
C LEU A 38 15.35 -5.91 14.97
N ALA A 39 15.20 -5.44 13.74
CA ALA A 39 16.37 -5.06 12.92
C ALA A 39 17.18 -3.94 13.56
N SER A 40 16.53 -2.92 14.14
CA SER A 40 17.19 -1.76 14.75
C SER A 40 17.84 -2.08 16.09
N ARG A 41 17.20 -2.90 16.93
CA ARG A 41 17.71 -3.27 18.27
C ARG A 41 18.86 -4.27 18.21
N TYR A 42 18.77 -5.23 17.30
CA TYR A 42 19.71 -6.35 17.22
C TYR A 42 20.63 -6.30 16.02
N GLU A 43 20.56 -5.22 15.23
CA GLU A 43 21.40 -4.99 14.05
C GLU A 43 21.34 -6.14 13.02
N ILE A 44 20.16 -6.71 12.84
CA ILE A 44 19.92 -7.84 11.94
C ILE A 44 19.49 -7.35 10.56
N LYS A 45 19.88 -8.09 9.54
CA LYS A 45 19.48 -7.83 8.14
C LYS A 45 17.96 -7.76 8.00
N ILE A 46 17.46 -6.64 7.49
CA ILE A 46 16.02 -6.49 7.14
C ILE A 46 15.66 -7.48 6.02
N PRO A 47 14.48 -8.11 6.08
CA PRO A 47 14.02 -9.00 5.03
C PRO A 47 14.01 -8.32 3.65
N GLU A 48 14.46 -9.02 2.63
CA GLU A 48 14.68 -8.47 1.29
C GLU A 48 13.43 -7.87 0.64
N ASN A 49 12.25 -8.41 0.95
CA ASN A 49 10.98 -7.95 0.38
C ASN A 49 10.29 -6.87 1.23
N GLN A 50 10.93 -6.39 2.30
CA GLN A 50 10.32 -5.43 3.22
C GLN A 50 9.95 -4.11 2.54
N PHE A 51 10.68 -3.72 1.50
CA PHE A 51 10.47 -2.46 0.79
C PHE A 51 9.68 -2.62 -0.52
N PHE A 52 9.20 -3.85 -0.81
CA PHE A 52 8.23 -4.12 -1.88
C PHE A 52 7.25 -5.17 -1.39
N GLN A 53 6.23 -4.72 -0.72
CA GLN A 53 5.19 -5.58 -0.13
C GLN A 53 4.09 -5.91 -1.14
N PRO A 54 3.38 -7.01 -0.96
CA PRO A 54 3.27 -7.80 0.27
C PRO A 54 4.52 -8.62 0.59
N LEU A 55 4.77 -8.79 1.89
CA LEU A 55 5.86 -9.60 2.39
C LEU A 55 5.46 -11.09 2.38
N ASN A 56 6.29 -11.95 1.83
CA ASN A 56 6.06 -13.39 1.91
C ASN A 56 6.28 -13.89 3.33
N TYR A 57 5.34 -14.72 3.81
CA TYR A 57 5.39 -15.22 5.18
C TYR A 57 6.62 -16.05 5.51
N ALA A 58 7.09 -16.88 4.59
CA ALA A 58 8.29 -17.70 4.83
C ALA A 58 9.52 -16.81 5.05
N VAL A 59 9.61 -15.66 4.37
CA VAL A 59 10.68 -14.70 4.57
C VAL A 59 10.58 -14.05 5.95
N LEU A 60 9.38 -13.68 6.39
CA LEU A 60 9.15 -13.16 7.73
C LEU A 60 9.50 -14.21 8.80
N LYS A 61 9.00 -15.43 8.65
CA LYS A 61 9.27 -16.53 9.60
C LYS A 61 10.77 -16.79 9.72
N SER A 62 11.47 -16.91 8.60
CA SER A 62 12.94 -17.09 8.60
C SER A 62 13.67 -15.95 9.29
N PHE A 63 13.22 -14.71 9.12
CA PHE A 63 13.76 -13.56 9.83
C PHE A 63 13.53 -13.68 11.35
N LEU A 64 12.30 -13.97 11.79
CA LEU A 64 11.95 -14.07 13.19
C LEU A 64 12.64 -15.26 13.88
N ASP A 65 12.75 -16.40 13.20
CA ASP A 65 13.49 -17.57 13.69
C ASP A 65 14.99 -17.25 13.85
N SER A 66 15.57 -16.50 12.90
CA SER A 66 16.97 -16.05 12.98
C SER A 66 17.19 -15.12 14.16
N VAL A 67 16.26 -14.19 14.41
CA VAL A 67 16.30 -13.30 15.58
C VAL A 67 16.26 -14.10 16.87
N SER A 68 15.35 -15.07 16.97
CA SER A 68 15.20 -15.94 18.15
C SER A 68 16.45 -16.76 18.41
N LEU A 69 17.07 -17.30 17.36
CA LEU A 69 18.28 -18.12 17.46
C LEU A 69 19.49 -17.30 17.90
N LEU A 70 19.68 -16.10 17.32
CA LEU A 70 20.90 -15.30 17.54
C LEU A 70 20.81 -14.43 18.79
N HIS A 71 19.63 -14.01 19.20
CA HIS A 71 19.41 -13.02 20.24
C HIS A 71 18.34 -13.40 21.27
N GLY A 72 17.95 -14.66 21.34
CA GLY A 72 16.87 -15.15 22.21
C GLY A 72 17.00 -14.70 23.66
N ASP A 73 18.22 -14.71 24.22
CA ASP A 73 18.48 -14.31 25.61
C ASP A 73 18.31 -12.80 25.86
N LYS A 74 18.44 -11.98 24.81
CA LYS A 74 18.36 -10.51 24.88
C LYS A 74 16.98 -9.97 24.55
N LEU A 75 16.07 -10.82 24.03
CA LEU A 75 14.72 -10.42 23.68
C LEU A 75 13.92 -10.03 24.94
N SER A 76 13.19 -8.93 24.85
CA SER A 76 12.21 -8.58 25.86
C SER A 76 11.04 -9.59 25.91
N LEU A 77 10.26 -9.59 26.98
CA LEU A 77 9.08 -10.47 27.07
C LEU A 77 8.06 -10.16 25.98
N SER A 78 7.86 -8.88 25.65
CA SER A 78 6.95 -8.47 24.59
C SER A 78 7.45 -8.87 23.20
N GLU A 79 8.74 -8.80 22.93
CA GLU A 79 9.32 -9.25 21.67
C GLU A 79 9.18 -10.76 21.50
N ARG A 80 9.49 -11.54 22.53
CA ARG A 80 9.25 -13.00 22.51
C ARG A 80 7.80 -13.32 22.21
N PHE A 81 6.86 -12.65 22.90
CA PHE A 81 5.44 -12.84 22.66
C PHE A 81 5.03 -12.49 21.22
N LEU A 82 5.52 -11.37 20.68
CA LEU A 82 5.23 -10.99 19.30
C LEU A 82 5.87 -11.93 18.28
N ILE A 83 7.09 -12.38 18.50
CA ILE A 83 7.74 -13.39 17.67
C ILE A 83 6.92 -14.68 17.70
N ASP A 84 6.57 -15.20 18.86
CA ASP A 84 5.73 -16.39 19.01
C ASP A 84 4.38 -16.20 18.30
N LYS A 85 3.80 -15.04 18.46
CA LYS A 85 2.55 -14.69 17.77
C LYS A 85 2.69 -14.85 16.26
N TYR A 86 3.76 -14.42 15.65
CA TYR A 86 3.93 -14.45 14.19
C TYR A 86 4.60 -15.74 13.69
N THR A 87 5.39 -16.44 14.46
CA THR A 87 6.00 -17.72 14.07
C THR A 87 5.08 -18.91 14.29
N ASN A 88 4.38 -18.95 15.42
CA ASN A 88 3.47 -20.03 15.77
C ASN A 88 2.04 -19.81 15.30
N ARG A 89 1.69 -18.56 14.94
CA ARG A 89 0.35 -18.12 14.53
C ARG A 89 0.22 -17.65 13.11
N THR A 90 1.25 -17.59 12.43
CA THR A 90 1.17 -17.63 10.98
C THR A 90 1.06 -19.07 10.51
N ASP A 91 1.00 -19.93 11.44
CA ASP A 91 -0.04 -20.89 11.48
C ASP A 91 -1.32 -20.17 11.96
N PRO A 92 -2.06 -19.43 11.08
CA PRO A 92 -3.27 -18.75 11.47
C PRO A 92 -4.30 -19.82 11.75
N GLY A 93 -4.65 -20.01 13.01
CA GLY A 93 -5.69 -20.89 13.39
C GLY A 93 -5.25 -22.05 14.26
N GLN A 94 -4.94 -21.76 15.48
CA GLN A 94 -5.29 -22.67 16.57
C GLN A 94 -6.78 -22.48 16.97
N GLY A 95 -7.61 -21.91 16.09
CA GLY A 95 -9.06 -21.80 16.30
C GLY A 95 -9.79 -23.09 15.93
N ARG A 96 -10.95 -23.32 16.56
CA ARG A 96 -11.78 -24.52 16.37
C ARG A 96 -12.38 -24.68 14.97
N MET A 97 -12.29 -23.67 14.10
CA MET A 97 -12.77 -23.69 12.71
C MET A 97 -11.63 -23.84 11.68
N ARG A 98 -10.48 -24.24 12.13
CA ARG A 98 -9.37 -24.53 11.24
C ARG A 98 -9.42 -26.00 10.80
N TRP A 99 -9.29 -26.20 9.51
CA TRP A 99 -8.93 -27.50 8.96
C TRP A 99 -7.54 -27.42 8.35
N SER A 100 -6.67 -28.34 8.72
CA SER A 100 -5.35 -28.49 8.10
C SER A 100 -5.13 -29.95 7.76
N SER A 101 -4.65 -30.21 6.57
CA SER A 101 -4.16 -31.53 6.16
C SER A 101 -2.73 -31.36 5.69
N SER A 102 -1.83 -32.15 6.24
CA SER A 102 -0.45 -32.23 5.78
C SER A 102 -0.18 -33.64 5.30
N SER A 103 0.27 -33.77 4.09
CA SER A 103 0.97 -34.95 3.59
C SER A 103 2.46 -34.62 3.52
N ARG A 104 3.31 -35.60 3.18
CA ARG A 104 4.76 -35.38 3.08
C ARG A 104 5.15 -34.20 2.19
N ASP A 105 4.30 -33.81 1.26
CA ASP A 105 4.62 -32.85 0.19
C ASP A 105 3.67 -31.64 0.11
N VAL A 106 2.51 -31.67 0.75
CA VAL A 106 1.48 -30.59 0.65
C VAL A 106 0.92 -30.26 2.00
N ASN A 107 0.90 -28.97 2.32
CA ASN A 107 0.23 -28.42 3.50
C ASN A 107 -0.91 -27.50 3.06
N VAL A 108 -2.14 -27.81 3.46
CA VAL A 108 -3.35 -27.05 3.14
C VAL A 108 -3.97 -26.51 4.42
N LYS A 109 -4.36 -25.25 4.42
CA LYS A 109 -4.98 -24.55 5.56
C LYS A 109 -6.22 -23.78 5.13
N LEU A 110 -7.28 -23.89 5.91
CA LEU A 110 -8.48 -23.08 5.81
C LEU A 110 -8.57 -22.16 7.02
N ASN A 111 -8.88 -20.89 6.79
CA ASN A 111 -9.02 -19.89 7.86
C ASN A 111 -10.31 -19.12 7.67
N LEU A 112 -10.87 -18.65 8.79
CA LEU A 112 -11.98 -17.73 8.82
C LEU A 112 -11.65 -16.58 9.77
N LYS A 113 -11.81 -15.34 9.32
CA LYS A 113 -11.73 -14.15 10.16
C LYS A 113 -13.09 -13.47 10.22
N LEU A 114 -13.46 -13.03 11.38
CA LEU A 114 -14.63 -12.20 11.64
C LEU A 114 -14.15 -10.90 12.25
N LEU A 115 -14.40 -9.77 11.60
CA LEU A 115 -13.98 -8.46 12.05
C LEU A 115 -15.18 -7.55 12.20
N GLY A 116 -15.16 -6.69 13.19
CA GLY A 116 -16.15 -5.63 13.40
C GLY A 116 -15.46 -4.30 13.66
N ASP A 117 -16.01 -3.22 13.14
CA ASP A 117 -15.56 -1.86 13.37
C ASP A 117 -16.77 -1.00 13.75
N ILE A 118 -16.60 -0.23 14.82
CA ILE A 118 -17.58 0.74 15.29
C ILE A 118 -16.88 2.09 15.30
N GLN A 119 -17.43 3.03 14.58
CA GLN A 119 -16.95 4.41 14.54
C GLN A 119 -18.05 5.33 15.02
N THR A 120 -17.70 6.21 15.96
CA THR A 120 -18.61 7.24 16.45
C THR A 120 -17.95 8.60 16.29
N SER A 121 -18.67 9.55 15.76
CA SER A 121 -18.27 10.94 15.68
C SER A 121 -19.14 11.76 16.60
N PHE A 122 -18.52 12.60 17.42
CA PHE A 122 -19.18 13.48 18.37
C PHE A 122 -18.96 14.92 17.89
N LYS A 123 -19.96 15.47 17.24
CA LYS A 123 -20.14 16.87 16.93
C LYS A 123 -21.61 17.20 17.21
N ASP A 124 -22.12 18.33 16.77
CA ASP A 124 -23.52 18.77 16.98
C ASP A 124 -24.60 17.70 16.70
N ASN A 125 -24.27 16.72 15.84
CA ASN A 125 -25.04 15.47 15.67
C ASN A 125 -24.08 14.28 15.76
N SER A 126 -24.26 13.46 16.79
CA SER A 126 -23.49 12.21 16.92
C SER A 126 -23.82 11.27 15.76
N SER A 127 -22.80 10.77 15.09
CA SER A 127 -22.95 9.78 14.03
C SER A 127 -22.34 8.45 14.44
N ILE A 128 -22.95 7.36 13.97
CA ILE A 128 -22.48 6.00 14.20
C ILE A 128 -22.27 5.33 12.84
N GLY A 129 -21.05 4.83 12.67
CA GLY A 129 -20.69 3.92 11.59
C GLY A 129 -20.45 2.52 12.16
N LEU A 130 -21.00 1.51 11.51
CA LEU A 130 -20.78 0.11 11.84
C LEU A 130 -20.27 -0.62 10.60
N LYS A 131 -19.24 -1.45 10.74
CA LYS A 131 -18.74 -2.29 9.66
C LYS A 131 -18.49 -3.70 10.15
N GLY A 132 -19.02 -4.68 9.44
CA GLY A 132 -18.75 -6.10 9.65
C GLY A 132 -18.03 -6.70 8.47
N ILE A 133 -17.03 -7.56 8.70
CA ILE A 133 -16.25 -8.23 7.66
C ILE A 133 -16.18 -9.72 7.98
N ILE A 134 -16.45 -10.55 6.98
CA ILE A 134 -16.23 -11.99 6.99
C ILE A 134 -15.16 -12.30 5.95
N SER A 135 -14.08 -12.96 6.35
CA SER A 135 -12.92 -13.21 5.51
C SER A 135 -12.51 -14.69 5.55
N PRO A 136 -13.17 -15.57 4.76
CA PRO A 136 -12.69 -16.93 4.54
C PRO A 136 -11.45 -16.92 3.63
N SER A 137 -10.49 -17.78 3.93
CA SER A 137 -9.30 -17.95 3.09
C SER A 137 -8.77 -19.37 3.11
N LEU A 138 -8.14 -19.76 2.01
CA LEU A 138 -7.45 -21.03 1.79
C LEU A 138 -5.99 -20.74 1.46
N SER A 139 -5.07 -21.52 2.00
CA SER A 139 -3.68 -21.54 1.54
C SER A 139 -3.17 -22.97 1.36
N ALA A 140 -2.28 -23.15 0.40
CA ALA A 140 -1.63 -24.42 0.13
C ALA A 140 -0.15 -24.19 -0.21
N ASN A 141 0.72 -25.02 0.33
CA ASN A 141 2.15 -24.94 0.09
C ASN A 141 2.70 -26.32 -0.28
N THR A 142 3.59 -26.35 -1.26
CA THR A 142 4.31 -27.56 -1.65
C THR A 142 5.71 -27.21 -2.15
N GLY A 143 6.74 -27.53 -1.40
CA GLY A 143 8.13 -27.23 -1.75
C GLY A 143 8.33 -25.75 -2.12
N ARG A 144 8.51 -25.48 -3.41
CA ARG A 144 8.75 -24.13 -3.95
C ARG A 144 7.49 -23.38 -4.40
N LEU A 145 6.33 -24.03 -4.32
CA LEU A 145 5.07 -23.48 -4.76
C LEU A 145 4.20 -23.11 -3.55
N SER A 146 3.62 -21.94 -3.59
CA SER A 146 2.62 -21.46 -2.63
C SER A 146 1.40 -20.96 -3.38
N TYR A 147 0.23 -21.24 -2.82
CA TYR A 147 -1.05 -20.73 -3.29
C TYR A 147 -1.83 -20.20 -2.10
N TYR A 148 -2.51 -19.10 -2.28
CA TYR A 148 -3.49 -18.58 -1.33
C TYR A 148 -4.65 -17.92 -2.07
N SER A 149 -5.83 -17.97 -1.48
CA SER A 149 -7.02 -17.33 -2.02
C SER A 149 -7.99 -17.04 -0.90
N GLY A 150 -8.66 -15.91 -0.96
CA GLY A 150 -9.67 -15.52 0.00
C GLY A 150 -10.54 -14.40 -0.56
N ILE A 151 -11.53 -14.02 0.22
CA ILE A 151 -12.42 -12.93 -0.09
C ILE A 151 -12.80 -12.23 1.21
N ASP A 152 -12.74 -10.90 1.23
CA ASP A 152 -13.28 -10.06 2.30
C ASP A 152 -14.68 -9.62 1.90
N VAL A 153 -15.69 -10.17 2.51
CA VAL A 153 -17.10 -9.73 2.34
C VAL A 153 -17.44 -8.82 3.49
N TRP A 154 -17.86 -7.60 3.19
CA TRP A 154 -18.16 -6.62 4.21
C TRP A 154 -19.48 -5.88 3.98
N THR A 155 -20.06 -5.45 5.08
CA THR A 155 -21.24 -4.58 5.12
C THR A 155 -20.95 -3.42 6.05
N GLU A 156 -21.31 -2.21 5.64
CA GLU A 156 -21.12 -0.97 6.38
C GLU A 156 -22.45 -0.20 6.47
N TYR A 157 -22.70 0.37 7.65
CA TYR A 157 -23.85 1.23 7.95
C TYR A 157 -23.33 2.59 8.44
N GLN A 158 -23.97 3.69 8.01
CA GLN A 158 -23.72 5.06 8.52
C GLN A 158 -25.06 5.70 8.88
N SER A 159 -25.14 6.30 10.07
CA SER A 159 -26.38 6.88 10.59
C SER A 159 -26.69 8.28 10.05
N ASP A 160 -25.65 9.06 9.76
CA ASP A 160 -25.74 10.50 9.47
C ASP A 160 -25.62 10.85 7.99
N SER A 161 -25.20 9.90 7.18
CA SER A 161 -24.96 10.12 5.75
C SER A 161 -25.52 8.98 4.89
N LEU A 162 -25.93 9.35 3.68
CA LEU A 162 -26.30 8.37 2.67
C LEU A 162 -25.10 8.10 1.77
N PHE A 163 -24.85 6.83 1.48
CA PHE A 163 -23.82 6.47 0.52
C PHE A 163 -24.19 6.97 -0.87
N LYS A 164 -23.20 7.57 -1.54
CA LYS A 164 -23.34 8.06 -2.92
C LYS A 164 -22.56 7.12 -3.84
N GLY A 165 -23.08 6.92 -5.03
CA GLY A 165 -22.44 6.15 -6.07
C GLY A 165 -23.32 5.02 -6.58
N SER A 166 -22.97 4.49 -7.75
CA SER A 166 -23.66 3.34 -8.34
C SER A 166 -22.75 2.11 -8.34
N SER A 167 -23.36 0.92 -8.44
CA SER A 167 -22.63 -0.34 -8.60
C SER A 167 -21.76 -0.39 -9.86
N TYR A 168 -21.90 0.55 -10.76
CA TYR A 168 -21.22 0.61 -12.04
C TYR A 168 -20.10 1.65 -12.10
N GLN A 169 -19.92 2.46 -11.04
CA GLN A 169 -18.83 3.42 -10.95
C GLN A 169 -18.04 3.14 -9.68
N PRO A 170 -16.69 3.07 -9.75
CA PRO A 170 -15.89 2.97 -8.56
C PRO A 170 -16.09 4.23 -7.73
N TYR A 171 -16.42 4.06 -6.48
CA TYR A 171 -16.63 5.16 -5.57
C TYR A 171 -15.71 4.98 -4.37
N ASP A 172 -14.86 5.97 -4.14
CA ASP A 172 -14.02 6.05 -2.95
C ASP A 172 -13.15 4.79 -2.69
N GLY A 173 -12.64 4.19 -3.75
CA GLY A 173 -11.79 3.01 -3.69
C GLY A 173 -12.53 1.68 -3.53
N ILE A 174 -13.85 1.68 -3.68
CA ILE A 174 -14.64 0.46 -3.61
C ILE A 174 -14.71 -0.15 -5.01
N PRO A 175 -14.28 -1.41 -5.20
CA PRO A 175 -14.43 -2.12 -6.45
C PRO A 175 -15.90 -2.25 -6.88
N TYR A 176 -16.14 -2.41 -8.18
CA TYR A 176 -17.47 -2.68 -8.70
C TYR A 176 -18.06 -3.93 -8.07
N ASN A 177 -19.29 -3.81 -7.53
CA ASN A 177 -19.95 -4.92 -6.91
C ASN A 177 -21.44 -4.93 -7.27
N LEU A 178 -21.94 -6.08 -7.70
CA LEU A 178 -23.33 -6.27 -8.05
C LEU A 178 -24.29 -6.15 -6.86
N PHE A 179 -23.82 -6.43 -5.64
CA PHE A 179 -24.59 -6.29 -4.41
C PHE A 179 -24.89 -4.83 -4.05
N SER A 180 -24.13 -3.89 -4.61
CA SER A 180 -24.31 -2.45 -4.37
C SER A 180 -25.34 -1.78 -5.29
N ARG A 181 -26.17 -2.52 -6.00
CA ARG A 181 -27.09 -1.97 -7.02
C ARG A 181 -28.04 -0.87 -6.55
N ASN A 182 -28.33 -0.80 -5.24
CA ASN A 182 -29.28 0.14 -4.65
C ASN A 182 -28.65 1.04 -3.60
N VAL A 183 -27.35 1.34 -3.71
CA VAL A 183 -26.62 2.12 -2.70
C VAL A 183 -26.95 3.61 -2.77
N GLU A 184 -27.49 4.12 -3.87
CA GLU A 184 -27.91 5.51 -3.95
C GLU A 184 -29.01 5.78 -2.91
N HIS A 185 -28.71 6.70 -2.00
CA HIS A 185 -29.59 7.08 -0.89
C HIS A 185 -29.79 6.02 0.20
N SER A 186 -28.89 5.05 0.35
CA SER A 186 -28.95 4.07 1.42
C SER A 186 -27.96 4.37 2.53
N HIS A 187 -28.36 4.12 3.78
CA HIS A 187 -27.46 4.10 4.94
C HIS A 187 -26.58 2.85 5.00
N VAL A 188 -26.86 1.84 4.17
CA VAL A 188 -26.14 0.56 4.15
C VAL A 188 -25.51 0.35 2.78
N ARG A 189 -24.24 -0.09 2.79
CA ARG A 189 -23.57 -0.62 1.59
C ARG A 189 -22.84 -1.90 1.91
N SER A 190 -22.70 -2.76 0.91
CA SER A 190 -21.91 -4.00 1.00
C SER A 190 -20.98 -4.11 -0.19
N SER A 191 -19.85 -4.76 0.00
CA SER A 191 -18.91 -5.06 -1.08
C SER A 191 -18.11 -6.31 -0.73
N ASP A 192 -17.40 -6.83 -1.72
CA ASP A 192 -16.45 -7.91 -1.59
C ASP A 192 -15.13 -7.53 -2.25
N ILE A 193 -14.03 -7.97 -1.65
CA ILE A 193 -12.68 -7.75 -2.15
C ILE A 193 -11.98 -9.10 -2.22
N PRO A 194 -11.79 -9.69 -3.42
CA PRO A 194 -11.02 -10.90 -3.57
C PRO A 194 -9.52 -10.60 -3.39
N PHE A 195 -8.81 -11.55 -2.82
CA PHE A 195 -7.35 -11.55 -2.75
C PHE A 195 -6.83 -12.97 -2.96
N GLY A 196 -5.63 -13.10 -3.49
CA GLY A 196 -5.04 -14.40 -3.68
C GLY A 196 -3.86 -14.37 -4.63
N GLY A 197 -3.07 -15.43 -4.62
CA GLY A 197 -1.91 -15.51 -5.48
C GLY A 197 -1.32 -16.91 -5.60
N PHE A 198 -0.51 -17.04 -6.61
CA PHE A 198 0.32 -18.20 -6.87
C PHE A 198 1.77 -17.74 -6.93
N ILE A 199 2.64 -18.36 -6.11
CA ILE A 199 4.02 -17.95 -5.94
C ILE A 199 4.91 -19.16 -6.21
N TYR A 200 5.87 -19.00 -7.12
CA TYR A 200 7.00 -19.88 -7.26
C TYR A 200 8.27 -19.17 -6.78
N LYS A 201 9.02 -19.79 -5.89
CA LYS A 201 10.26 -19.23 -5.37
C LYS A 201 11.36 -20.28 -5.31
N ASN A 202 12.57 -19.89 -5.69
CA ASN A 202 13.81 -20.60 -5.35
C ASN A 202 14.81 -19.63 -4.67
N ASP A 203 16.06 -20.04 -4.53
CA ASP A 203 17.08 -19.28 -3.82
C ASP A 203 17.43 -17.95 -4.49
N ARG A 204 17.23 -17.82 -5.80
CA ARG A 204 17.64 -16.65 -6.60
C ARG A 204 16.49 -15.89 -7.23
N PHE A 205 15.38 -16.52 -7.50
CA PHE A 205 14.27 -15.85 -8.16
C PHE A 205 12.91 -16.21 -7.57
N LEU A 206 11.98 -15.29 -7.71
CA LEU A 206 10.57 -15.42 -7.38
C LEU A 206 9.75 -15.00 -8.60
N VAL A 207 8.71 -15.78 -8.89
CA VAL A 207 7.64 -15.40 -9.83
C VAL A 207 6.32 -15.51 -9.08
N GLU A 208 5.52 -14.47 -9.19
CA GLU A 208 4.25 -14.36 -8.47
C GLU A 208 3.19 -13.77 -9.38
N THR A 209 2.02 -14.39 -9.42
CA THR A 209 0.80 -13.78 -9.93
C THR A 209 -0.20 -13.66 -8.81
N ALA A 210 -0.76 -12.48 -8.59
CA ALA A 210 -1.65 -12.26 -7.46
C ALA A 210 -2.65 -11.12 -7.70
N ILE A 211 -3.70 -11.13 -6.87
CA ILE A 211 -4.55 -9.98 -6.58
C ILE A 211 -4.26 -9.61 -5.13
N ASP A 212 -3.51 -8.54 -4.91
CA ASP A 212 -3.07 -8.15 -3.57
C ASP A 212 -2.75 -6.65 -3.47
N TYR A 213 -2.63 -6.15 -2.25
CA TYR A 213 -2.22 -4.77 -1.98
C TYR A 213 -0.74 -4.59 -2.26
N LEU A 214 -0.37 -3.47 -2.89
CA LEU A 214 1.02 -3.16 -3.24
C LEU A 214 1.51 -1.95 -2.47
N LYS A 215 2.66 -2.11 -1.80
CA LYS A 215 3.37 -1.00 -1.16
C LYS A 215 4.85 -1.04 -1.54
N ILE A 216 5.40 0.12 -1.92
CA ILE A 216 6.82 0.29 -2.22
C ILE A 216 7.37 1.39 -1.33
N GLY A 217 8.55 1.12 -0.75
CA GLY A 217 9.31 2.06 0.05
C GLY A 217 9.26 1.79 1.56
N PRO A 218 10.10 2.50 2.32
CA PRO A 218 10.27 2.33 3.76
C PRO A 218 9.32 3.17 4.63
N ALA A 219 8.57 4.12 4.07
CA ALA A 219 7.68 5.01 4.82
C ALA A 219 6.58 4.23 5.55
N VAL A 220 6.13 4.77 6.68
CA VAL A 220 5.17 4.08 7.56
C VAL A 220 3.76 4.58 7.32
N TYR A 221 3.53 5.88 7.39
CA TYR A 221 2.18 6.48 7.35
C TYR A 221 1.82 7.07 5.99
N PHE A 222 2.77 7.72 5.32
CA PHE A 222 2.56 8.44 4.07
C PHE A 222 3.54 8.03 2.97
N PRO A 223 3.54 6.76 2.52
CA PRO A 223 4.37 6.36 1.38
C PRO A 223 3.99 7.14 0.14
N VAL A 224 4.97 7.59 -0.64
CA VAL A 224 4.72 8.43 -1.83
C VAL A 224 4.80 7.68 -3.15
N THR A 225 5.39 6.48 -3.19
CA THR A 225 5.49 5.67 -4.41
C THR A 225 4.26 4.79 -4.59
N LEU A 226 4.12 3.72 -3.81
CA LEU A 226 2.89 2.92 -3.72
C LEU A 226 2.56 2.74 -2.24
N SER A 227 1.42 3.25 -1.82
CA SER A 227 1.08 3.32 -0.39
C SER A 227 0.46 2.05 0.18
N GLY A 228 -0.11 1.20 -0.67
CA GLY A 228 -0.90 0.05 -0.24
C GLY A 228 -2.30 0.41 0.26
N THR A 229 -2.76 1.64 0.06
CA THR A 229 -4.09 2.10 0.47
C THR A 229 -5.15 1.99 -0.64
N ALA A 230 -4.70 1.87 -1.89
CA ALA A 230 -5.58 1.54 -3.00
C ALA A 230 -6.05 0.08 -2.92
N PRO A 231 -7.20 -0.28 -3.52
CA PRO A 231 -7.66 -1.67 -3.59
C PRO A 231 -6.63 -2.63 -4.16
N PRO A 232 -6.78 -3.95 -3.94
CA PRO A 232 -5.85 -4.95 -4.49
C PRO A 232 -5.69 -4.82 -6.00
N VAL A 233 -4.46 -4.91 -6.45
CA VAL A 233 -4.06 -4.88 -7.86
C VAL A 233 -3.87 -6.31 -8.35
N ASN A 234 -4.34 -6.62 -9.54
CA ASN A 234 -4.04 -7.87 -10.21
C ASN A 234 -2.70 -7.73 -10.95
N TYR A 235 -1.69 -8.53 -10.61
CA TYR A 235 -0.34 -8.37 -11.14
C TYR A 235 0.39 -9.70 -11.39
N LEU A 236 1.40 -9.59 -12.26
CA LEU A 236 2.50 -10.54 -12.43
C LEU A 236 3.79 -9.85 -11.96
N LYS A 237 4.54 -10.50 -11.08
CA LYS A 237 5.79 -10.00 -10.50
C LYS A 237 6.90 -11.03 -10.65
N GLY A 238 8.04 -10.58 -11.15
CA GLY A 238 9.30 -11.33 -11.17
C GLY A 238 10.33 -10.63 -10.29
N LYS A 239 11.09 -11.38 -9.50
CA LYS A 239 12.22 -10.87 -8.72
C LYS A 239 13.44 -11.76 -8.92
N ILE A 240 14.61 -11.14 -9.07
CA ILE A 240 15.90 -11.81 -9.13
C ILE A 240 16.82 -11.22 -8.06
N ASP A 241 17.53 -12.11 -7.35
CA ASP A 241 18.49 -11.75 -6.31
C ASP A 241 19.92 -11.96 -6.81
N PHE A 242 20.73 -10.91 -6.72
CA PHE A 242 22.15 -10.88 -7.06
C PHE A 242 23.06 -10.63 -5.83
N GLY A 243 22.57 -10.94 -4.65
CA GLY A 243 23.29 -10.75 -3.39
C GLY A 243 23.06 -9.38 -2.75
N ILE A 244 23.94 -8.41 -2.99
CA ILE A 244 23.75 -7.04 -2.47
C ILE A 244 22.69 -6.26 -3.27
N PHE A 245 22.41 -6.68 -4.50
CA PHE A 245 21.38 -6.10 -5.37
C PHE A 245 20.25 -7.10 -5.57
N ASN A 246 19.04 -6.60 -5.69
CA ASN A 246 17.94 -7.35 -6.25
C ASN A 246 17.16 -6.47 -7.23
N TYR A 247 16.62 -7.13 -8.24
CA TYR A 247 15.77 -6.51 -9.25
C TYR A 247 14.39 -7.11 -9.19
N THR A 248 13.38 -6.25 -9.22
CA THR A 248 11.97 -6.64 -9.28
C THR A 248 11.31 -5.96 -10.47
N HIS A 249 10.58 -6.74 -11.24
CA HIS A 249 9.71 -6.27 -12.31
C HIS A 249 8.27 -6.69 -12.01
N LEU A 250 7.33 -5.75 -12.15
CA LEU A 250 5.91 -6.00 -11.98
C LEU A 250 5.13 -5.40 -13.13
N ALA A 251 4.14 -6.12 -13.58
CA ALA A 251 3.14 -5.65 -14.53
C ALA A 251 1.74 -5.97 -13.98
N GLY A 252 0.84 -4.98 -13.95
CA GLY A 252 -0.46 -5.13 -13.29
C GLY A 252 -1.58 -4.40 -14.00
N LEU A 253 -2.81 -4.76 -13.60
CA LEU A 253 -4.05 -4.20 -14.11
C LEU A 253 -4.68 -3.27 -13.09
N LEU A 254 -4.95 -2.05 -13.51
CA LEU A 254 -5.66 -1.04 -12.74
C LEU A 254 -7.05 -0.80 -13.34
N LYS A 255 -7.90 -0.10 -12.61
CA LYS A 255 -9.20 0.38 -13.09
C LYS A 255 -9.29 1.89 -12.99
N ALA A 256 -9.69 2.54 -14.09
CA ALA A 256 -9.99 3.96 -14.16
C ALA A 256 -11.48 4.21 -13.96
N GLN A 257 -12.29 3.55 -14.78
CA GLN A 257 -13.75 3.61 -14.84
C GLN A 257 -14.27 2.22 -15.16
N LYS A 258 -15.58 2.03 -15.13
CA LYS A 258 -16.24 0.73 -15.34
C LYS A 258 -15.64 -0.09 -16.49
N ASP A 259 -15.53 0.52 -17.65
CA ASP A 259 -15.16 -0.18 -18.89
C ASP A 259 -13.72 0.11 -19.35
N LYS A 260 -12.97 0.94 -18.59
CA LYS A 260 -11.61 1.34 -18.94
C LYS A 260 -10.59 0.70 -18.03
N THR A 261 -9.75 -0.14 -18.61
CA THR A 261 -8.61 -0.75 -17.94
C THR A 261 -7.39 0.16 -18.08
N LYS A 262 -6.60 0.22 -17.03
CA LYS A 262 -5.27 0.82 -17.02
C LYS A 262 -4.25 -0.25 -16.71
N TYR A 263 -3.01 0.05 -17.00
CA TYR A 263 -1.91 -0.86 -16.70
C TYR A 263 -0.88 -0.13 -15.83
N ILE A 264 -0.24 -0.86 -14.95
CA ILE A 264 0.90 -0.39 -14.18
C ILE A 264 2.08 -1.31 -14.43
N TYR A 265 3.24 -0.70 -14.65
CA TYR A 265 4.50 -1.43 -14.73
C TYR A 265 5.46 -0.81 -13.72
N VAL A 266 6.24 -1.65 -13.07
CA VAL A 266 7.19 -1.22 -12.04
C VAL A 266 8.51 -1.93 -12.24
N HIS A 267 9.58 -1.15 -12.29
CA HIS A 267 10.94 -1.63 -12.07
C HIS A 267 11.42 -1.18 -10.69
N ARG A 268 12.04 -2.08 -9.95
CA ARG A 268 12.74 -1.74 -8.71
C ARG A 268 14.11 -2.39 -8.69
N ILE A 269 15.13 -1.57 -8.47
CA ILE A 269 16.46 -2.01 -8.08
C ILE A 269 16.62 -1.66 -6.61
N ASN A 270 16.95 -2.63 -5.78
CA ASN A 270 17.26 -2.42 -4.39
C ASN A 270 18.68 -2.87 -4.10
N ALA A 271 19.45 -2.04 -3.40
CA ALA A 271 20.82 -2.31 -2.96
C ALA A 271 20.89 -2.29 -1.44
N SER A 272 21.56 -3.30 -0.85
CA SER A 272 21.71 -3.46 0.59
C SER A 272 23.17 -3.48 0.98
N PHE A 273 23.60 -2.57 1.84
CA PHE A 273 24.98 -2.40 2.29
C PHE A 273 25.09 -2.57 3.81
N PHE A 274 26.30 -2.84 4.30
CA PHE A 274 26.61 -2.93 5.73
C PHE A 274 25.68 -3.90 6.48
N HIS A 275 25.53 -5.13 5.97
CA HIS A 275 24.59 -6.13 6.50
C HIS A 275 23.14 -5.64 6.52
N SER A 276 22.73 -4.91 5.47
CA SER A 276 21.41 -4.28 5.31
C SER A 276 21.07 -3.20 6.33
N ARG A 277 22.05 -2.60 6.99
CA ARG A 277 21.82 -1.38 7.77
C ARG A 277 21.47 -0.19 6.88
N LEU A 278 22.01 -0.17 5.66
CA LEU A 278 21.72 0.84 4.65
C LEU A 278 21.12 0.17 3.42
N ASN A 279 19.91 0.59 3.04
CA ASN A 279 19.23 0.12 1.85
C ASN A 279 18.87 1.30 0.97
N PHE A 280 19.11 1.15 -0.33
CA PHE A 280 18.70 2.08 -1.37
C PHE A 280 17.74 1.39 -2.33
N GLY A 281 16.66 2.08 -2.68
CA GLY A 281 15.75 1.68 -3.73
C GLY A 281 15.68 2.71 -4.83
N ILE A 282 15.67 2.26 -6.07
CA ILE A 282 15.33 3.06 -7.25
C ILE A 282 14.14 2.39 -7.90
N ASN A 283 13.08 3.14 -8.15
CA ASN A 283 11.86 2.63 -8.73
C ASN A 283 11.48 3.47 -9.96
N GLU A 284 11.18 2.81 -11.05
CA GLU A 284 10.45 3.39 -12.16
C GLU A 284 9.03 2.84 -12.13
N VAL A 285 8.05 3.71 -12.22
CA VAL A 285 6.63 3.33 -12.27
C VAL A 285 6.01 4.03 -13.46
N ILE A 286 5.28 3.27 -14.28
CA ILE A 286 4.54 3.84 -15.38
C ILE A 286 3.10 3.38 -15.34
N VAL A 287 2.18 4.32 -15.52
CA VAL A 287 0.74 4.07 -15.64
C VAL A 287 0.32 4.38 -17.06
N THR A 288 -0.20 3.38 -17.75
CA THR A 288 -0.68 3.51 -19.12
C THR A 288 -2.19 3.36 -19.16
N GLY A 289 -2.88 4.19 -19.95
CA GLY A 289 -4.32 4.06 -20.17
C GLY A 289 -4.67 3.10 -21.29
N SER A 290 -5.87 2.55 -21.25
CA SER A 290 -6.43 1.78 -22.36
C SER A 290 -6.93 2.65 -23.51
N SER A 291 -7.01 3.96 -23.31
CA SER A 291 -7.38 4.91 -24.36
C SER A 291 -6.44 6.11 -24.36
N ILE A 292 -6.01 6.53 -25.54
CA ILE A 292 -5.15 7.67 -25.78
C ILE A 292 -5.96 8.70 -26.55
N GLN A 293 -5.81 9.97 -26.17
CA GLN A 293 -6.29 11.08 -26.98
C GLN A 293 -5.18 11.52 -27.93
N GLU A 294 -5.32 11.20 -29.21
CA GLU A 294 -4.38 11.67 -30.24
C GLU A 294 -4.95 12.87 -30.97
N PRO A 295 -4.10 13.87 -31.34
CA PRO A 295 -4.54 14.97 -32.19
C PRO A 295 -4.94 14.41 -33.57
N GLN A 296 -6.15 14.70 -34.01
CA GLN A 296 -6.56 14.39 -35.41
C GLN A 296 -5.96 15.44 -36.36
N GLU A 297 -5.27 14.97 -37.39
CA GLU A 297 -4.47 15.81 -38.31
C GLU A 297 -5.25 16.85 -39.14
N ASN A 298 -6.59 16.86 -39.09
CA ASN A 298 -7.39 17.59 -40.07
C ASN A 298 -8.28 18.70 -39.49
N ASP A 299 -8.10 19.14 -38.24
CA ASP A 299 -8.98 20.18 -37.70
C ASP A 299 -8.19 21.33 -37.09
N SER A 300 -8.51 22.55 -37.48
CA SER A 300 -8.03 23.79 -36.86
C SER A 300 -8.43 23.92 -35.39
N ASN A 301 -9.36 23.14 -34.94
CA ASN A 301 -9.66 22.86 -33.52
C ASN A 301 -9.11 21.47 -33.19
N ARG A 302 -7.99 21.40 -32.49
CA ARG A 302 -7.36 20.15 -32.05
C ARG A 302 -8.36 19.27 -31.27
N VAL A 303 -9.16 18.50 -32.00
CA VAL A 303 -10.03 17.49 -31.43
C VAL A 303 -9.17 16.24 -31.22
N PHE A 304 -9.03 15.84 -29.97
CA PHE A 304 -8.33 14.61 -29.64
C PHE A 304 -9.29 13.42 -29.84
N GLY A 305 -8.99 12.56 -30.79
CA GLY A 305 -9.67 11.29 -30.97
C GLY A 305 -9.26 10.29 -29.88
N GLU A 306 -10.22 9.54 -29.33
CA GLU A 306 -9.93 8.48 -28.37
C GLU A 306 -9.54 7.21 -29.13
N GLN A 307 -8.31 6.75 -28.97
CA GLN A 307 -7.81 5.49 -29.53
C GLN A 307 -7.72 4.44 -28.42
N GLU A 308 -8.34 3.28 -28.63
CA GLU A 308 -8.19 2.15 -27.70
C GLU A 308 -6.78 1.59 -27.75
N ARG A 309 -6.23 1.32 -26.56
CA ARG A 309 -4.89 0.79 -26.37
C ARG A 309 -4.95 -0.46 -25.51
N GLN A 310 -4.22 -1.46 -25.93
CA GLN A 310 -4.02 -2.69 -25.18
C GLN A 310 -2.74 -2.61 -24.34
N TRP A 311 -2.39 -3.72 -23.75
CA TRP A 311 -1.17 -3.98 -23.03
C TRP A 311 0.08 -3.60 -23.87
N GLU A 312 0.98 -2.80 -23.26
CA GLU A 312 2.19 -2.37 -23.94
C GLU A 312 3.34 -3.35 -23.69
N TRP A 313 3.69 -4.11 -24.72
CA TRP A 313 4.72 -5.15 -24.63
C TRP A 313 6.13 -4.59 -24.35
N ALA A 314 6.41 -3.38 -24.78
CA ALA A 314 7.72 -2.75 -24.60
C ALA A 314 8.05 -2.54 -23.12
N TYR A 315 7.06 -2.31 -22.26
CA TYR A 315 7.24 -2.19 -20.82
C TYR A 315 7.40 -3.54 -20.09
N LEU A 316 7.23 -4.66 -20.78
CA LEU A 316 7.51 -5.98 -20.22
C LEU A 316 8.96 -6.39 -20.38
N VAL A 317 9.77 -5.65 -21.14
CA VAL A 317 11.19 -5.94 -21.32
C VAL A 317 11.95 -5.53 -20.06
N PRO A 318 12.54 -6.48 -19.31
CA PRO A 318 13.24 -6.17 -18.06
C PRO A 318 14.45 -5.26 -18.31
N LEU A 319 14.78 -4.42 -17.31
CA LEU A 319 15.98 -3.57 -17.28
C LEU A 319 16.05 -2.45 -18.32
N VAL A 320 15.11 -2.37 -19.25
CA VAL A 320 15.02 -1.21 -20.15
C VAL A 320 14.30 -0.08 -19.43
N PRO A 321 14.93 1.08 -19.19
CA PRO A 321 14.29 2.15 -18.44
C PRO A 321 13.01 2.63 -19.12
N PHE A 322 11.93 2.75 -18.38
CA PHE A 322 10.60 3.07 -18.90
C PHE A 322 10.56 4.43 -19.59
N LYS A 323 11.30 5.42 -19.12
CA LYS A 323 11.32 6.76 -19.74
C LYS A 323 11.85 6.73 -21.16
N PHE A 324 12.83 5.86 -21.46
CA PHE A 324 13.31 5.70 -22.85
C PHE A 324 12.30 4.96 -23.72
N VAL A 325 11.61 3.97 -23.17
CA VAL A 325 10.53 3.27 -23.87
C VAL A 325 9.39 4.23 -24.17
N GLU A 326 9.00 5.04 -23.19
CA GLU A 326 7.94 6.05 -23.32
C GLU A 326 8.26 7.04 -24.44
N HIS A 327 9.48 7.59 -24.48
CA HIS A 327 9.92 8.47 -25.57
C HIS A 327 9.85 7.76 -26.93
N TYR A 328 10.29 6.49 -26.99
CA TYR A 328 10.21 5.70 -28.22
C TYR A 328 8.78 5.45 -28.67
N THR A 329 7.83 5.29 -27.76
CA THR A 329 6.41 5.05 -28.05
C THR A 329 5.59 6.34 -28.22
N GLY A 330 6.19 7.52 -28.03
CA GLY A 330 5.58 8.83 -28.33
C GLY A 330 5.19 9.66 -27.10
N ASP A 331 5.80 9.45 -25.94
CA ASP A 331 5.65 10.26 -24.71
C ASP A 331 4.17 10.41 -24.28
N ARG A 332 3.47 9.28 -24.20
CA ARG A 332 2.01 9.22 -24.04
C ARG A 332 1.54 8.72 -22.67
N ASP A 333 2.46 8.25 -21.84
CA ASP A 333 2.15 7.55 -20.60
C ASP A 333 2.55 8.38 -19.37
N ASN A 334 2.09 7.99 -18.21
CA ASN A 334 2.40 8.65 -16.96
C ASN A 334 3.55 7.90 -16.27
N ALA A 335 4.78 8.33 -16.57
CA ALA A 335 6.01 7.75 -16.02
C ALA A 335 6.50 8.55 -14.81
N ALA A 336 6.86 7.85 -13.76
CA ALA A 336 7.42 8.40 -12.54
C ALA A 336 8.70 7.67 -12.13
N LEU A 337 9.61 8.40 -11.51
CA LEU A 337 10.83 7.88 -10.90
C LEU A 337 10.77 8.08 -9.40
N SER A 338 11.17 7.12 -8.60
CA SER A 338 11.29 7.32 -7.17
C SER A 338 12.56 6.71 -6.58
N PHE A 339 13.00 7.29 -5.47
CA PHE A 339 14.17 6.87 -4.72
C PHE A 339 13.76 6.66 -3.27
N ASP A 340 14.31 5.63 -2.65
CA ASP A 340 14.12 5.44 -1.24
C ASP A 340 15.43 5.04 -0.54
N VAL A 341 15.55 5.47 0.71
CA VAL A 341 16.68 5.16 1.58
C VAL A 341 16.13 4.70 2.91
N ASN A 342 16.72 3.65 3.45
CA ASN A 342 16.46 3.18 4.79
C ASN A 342 17.79 2.94 5.50
N LEU A 343 18.00 3.61 6.63
CA LEU A 343 19.21 3.52 7.46
C LEU A 343 18.85 3.07 8.87
N VAL A 344 19.44 1.97 9.31
CA VAL A 344 19.33 1.44 10.68
C VAL A 344 20.64 1.73 11.40
N TYR A 345 20.77 2.94 11.90
CA TYR A 345 21.95 3.42 12.63
C TYR A 345 21.65 4.79 13.28
N PRO A 346 22.14 5.09 14.52
CA PRO A 346 22.77 4.14 15.46
C PRO A 346 21.79 3.06 15.94
N GLN A 347 22.28 2.11 16.76
CA GLN A 347 21.43 1.06 17.35
C GLN A 347 20.14 1.66 17.96
N ASN A 348 19.02 0.99 17.79
CA ASN A 348 17.66 1.40 18.16
C ASN A 348 17.06 2.49 17.27
N PHE A 349 17.80 3.09 16.35
CA PHE A 349 17.27 4.10 15.44
C PHE A 349 17.10 3.54 14.03
N ARG A 350 16.06 4.02 13.38
CA ARG A 350 15.82 3.83 11.96
C ARG A 350 15.43 5.17 11.34
N TRP A 351 16.09 5.52 10.23
CA TRP A 351 15.80 6.69 9.41
C TRP A 351 15.37 6.24 8.04
N TYR A 352 14.46 6.97 7.41
CA TYR A 352 14.07 6.67 6.05
C TYR A 352 13.65 7.91 5.30
N LEU A 353 13.82 7.84 3.98
CA LEU A 353 13.43 8.85 3.02
C LEU A 353 12.79 8.14 1.83
N GLU A 354 11.67 8.68 1.34
CA GLU A 354 11.13 8.40 0.01
C GLU A 354 11.06 9.72 -0.76
N PHE A 355 11.46 9.70 -2.02
CA PHE A 355 11.37 10.83 -2.92
C PHE A 355 10.78 10.36 -4.25
N PHE A 356 9.69 10.98 -4.68
CA PHE A 356 8.92 10.63 -5.87
C PHE A 356 8.92 11.80 -6.83
N LEU A 357 9.29 11.53 -8.07
CA LEU A 357 9.32 12.46 -9.19
C LEU A 357 8.28 12.00 -10.22
N ASP A 358 7.16 12.69 -10.28
CA ASP A 358 6.11 12.45 -11.26
C ASP A 358 6.47 13.09 -12.61
N ASP A 359 7.01 14.32 -12.55
CA ASP A 359 7.49 15.05 -13.72
C ASP A 359 8.51 16.10 -13.31
N ILE A 360 9.45 16.42 -14.22
CA ILE A 360 10.42 17.49 -14.02
C ILE A 360 10.75 18.18 -15.35
N LEU A 361 10.70 19.50 -15.36
CA LEU A 361 11.15 20.28 -16.50
C LEU A 361 12.69 20.30 -16.64
N SER A 362 13.37 20.33 -15.49
CA SER A 362 14.83 20.31 -15.43
C SER A 362 15.30 19.90 -14.04
N PRO A 363 16.32 19.04 -13.92
CA PRO A 363 16.88 18.65 -12.62
C PRO A 363 17.36 19.84 -11.78
N VAL A 364 17.80 20.93 -12.39
CA VAL A 364 18.29 22.14 -11.70
C VAL A 364 17.13 22.98 -11.13
N LYS A 365 15.93 22.83 -11.68
CA LYS A 365 14.76 23.64 -11.31
C LYS A 365 13.69 22.87 -10.53
N ILE A 366 13.97 21.65 -10.07
CA ILE A 366 13.01 20.74 -9.47
C ILE A 366 12.21 21.34 -8.31
N PHE A 367 12.81 22.25 -7.54
CA PHE A 367 12.16 22.91 -6.38
C PHE A 367 11.61 24.30 -6.71
N THR A 368 11.42 24.63 -7.99
CA THR A 368 10.75 25.88 -8.38
C THR A 368 9.23 25.71 -8.40
N ASP A 369 8.52 26.83 -8.48
CA ASP A 369 7.07 26.91 -8.56
C ASP A 369 6.48 26.64 -9.95
N ASP A 370 7.31 26.19 -10.89
CA ASP A 370 6.83 25.76 -12.21
C ASP A 370 5.90 24.53 -12.06
N TRP A 371 4.77 24.56 -12.77
CA TRP A 371 3.75 23.51 -12.67
C TRP A 371 4.24 22.12 -13.07
N GLY A 372 5.19 22.05 -14.01
CA GLY A 372 5.77 20.80 -14.50
C GLY A 372 6.75 20.14 -13.53
N ASN A 373 7.15 20.82 -12.44
CA ASN A 373 7.99 20.22 -11.40
C ASN A 373 7.11 19.55 -10.34
N LYS A 374 6.77 18.28 -10.57
CA LYS A 374 5.86 17.49 -9.74
C LYS A 374 6.64 16.48 -8.92
N TRP A 375 6.77 16.74 -7.63
CA TRP A 375 7.50 15.84 -6.73
C TRP A 375 6.78 15.69 -5.38
N ALA A 376 7.06 14.58 -4.72
CA ALA A 376 6.63 14.32 -3.37
C ALA A 376 7.75 13.69 -2.56
N MET A 377 7.73 13.88 -1.24
CA MET A 377 8.70 13.24 -0.37
C MET A 377 8.10 12.84 0.98
N THR A 378 8.68 11.82 1.58
CA THR A 378 8.42 11.45 2.97
C THR A 378 9.75 11.19 3.67
N LEU A 379 9.95 11.85 4.80
CA LEU A 379 11.10 11.67 5.68
C LEU A 379 10.61 11.17 7.04
N GLY A 380 11.23 10.14 7.58
CA GLY A 380 10.83 9.64 8.87
C GLY A 380 11.95 9.10 9.74
N MET A 381 11.67 9.00 11.01
CA MET A 381 12.53 8.46 12.04
C MET A 381 11.71 7.54 12.96
N GLN A 382 12.31 6.43 13.35
CA GLN A 382 11.79 5.56 14.39
C GLN A 382 12.88 5.33 15.45
N TYR A 383 12.47 5.33 16.71
CA TYR A 383 13.32 4.93 17.83
C TYR A 383 12.63 3.81 18.61
N PHE A 384 13.37 2.76 18.94
CA PHE A 384 12.88 1.58 19.66
C PHE A 384 13.67 1.40 20.95
N GLY A 385 13.10 1.76 22.08
CA GLY A 385 13.74 1.73 23.36
C GLY A 385 13.04 0.83 24.38
N SER A 386 13.61 0.78 25.57
CA SER A 386 13.02 0.19 26.77
C SER A 386 13.11 1.17 27.92
N LEU A 387 12.02 1.41 28.60
CA LEU A 387 11.93 2.29 29.76
C LEU A 387 11.18 1.56 30.88
N PHE A 388 11.78 1.49 32.08
CA PHE A 388 11.22 0.74 33.23
C PHE A 388 10.88 -0.73 32.90
N GLY A 389 11.71 -1.38 32.07
CA GLY A 389 11.50 -2.77 31.66
C GLY A 389 10.36 -2.98 30.65
N ARG A 390 9.78 -1.91 30.10
CA ARG A 390 8.74 -1.95 29.08
C ARG A 390 9.26 -1.41 27.76
N ASP A 391 8.94 -2.08 26.68
CA ASP A 391 9.31 -1.62 25.35
C ASP A 391 8.44 -0.46 24.94
N PHE A 392 9.06 0.52 24.30
CA PHE A 392 8.37 1.64 23.68
C PHE A 392 8.98 1.96 22.31
N SER A 393 8.22 2.63 21.49
CA SER A 393 8.67 3.19 20.21
C SER A 393 8.22 4.64 20.06
N VAL A 394 9.05 5.42 19.42
CA VAL A 394 8.73 6.77 18.95
C VAL A 394 8.81 6.76 17.44
N ASN A 395 7.77 7.20 16.77
CA ASN A 395 7.71 7.34 15.32
C ASN A 395 7.47 8.81 15.01
N ALA A 396 8.27 9.37 14.12
CA ALA A 396 8.05 10.72 13.57
C ALA A 396 8.18 10.64 12.05
N GLU A 397 7.21 11.20 11.34
CA GLU A 397 7.20 11.21 9.88
C GLU A 397 6.68 12.56 9.38
N TYR A 398 7.37 13.13 8.41
CA TYR A 398 6.95 14.31 7.64
C TYR A 398 6.74 13.90 6.19
N SER A 399 5.66 14.33 5.59
CA SER A 399 5.37 14.11 4.18
C SER A 399 4.92 15.39 3.50
N HIS A 400 5.36 15.56 2.25
CA HIS A 400 5.06 16.70 1.41
C HIS A 400 4.72 16.21 -0.01
N VAL A 401 3.62 16.70 -0.56
CA VAL A 401 3.17 16.38 -1.91
C VAL A 401 2.82 17.68 -2.63
N GLU A 402 3.58 18.00 -3.65
CA GLU A 402 3.37 19.19 -4.47
C GLU A 402 2.01 19.20 -5.20
N PRO A 403 1.50 20.37 -5.62
CA PRO A 403 0.39 20.43 -6.55
C PRO A 403 0.69 19.67 -7.84
N TRP A 404 -0.37 19.12 -8.45
CA TRP A 404 -0.31 18.36 -9.71
C TRP A 404 0.38 16.99 -9.66
N VAL A 405 1.00 16.59 -8.56
CA VAL A 405 1.55 15.23 -8.39
C VAL A 405 0.42 14.21 -8.51
N TYR A 406 0.68 13.06 -9.14
CA TYR A 406 -0.26 11.98 -9.42
C TYR A 406 -1.35 12.30 -10.46
N THR A 407 -1.40 13.52 -10.98
CA THR A 407 -2.32 13.91 -12.05
C THR A 407 -1.70 13.62 -13.42
N HIS A 408 -2.50 13.64 -14.47
CA HIS A 408 -1.99 13.55 -15.82
C HIS A 408 -2.85 14.35 -16.80
N VAL A 409 -2.22 14.87 -17.84
CA VAL A 409 -2.88 15.70 -18.86
C VAL A 409 -3.97 14.94 -19.64
N PHE A 410 -3.82 13.62 -19.82
CA PHE A 410 -4.83 12.77 -20.45
C PHE A 410 -5.94 12.31 -19.48
N GLY A 411 -5.99 12.86 -18.29
CA GLY A 411 -7.09 12.67 -17.35
C GLY A 411 -7.18 11.25 -16.77
N GLY A 412 -8.41 10.75 -16.65
CA GLY A 412 -8.73 9.55 -15.86
C GLY A 412 -8.00 8.27 -16.26
N SER A 413 -7.68 8.12 -17.57
CA SER A 413 -6.99 6.91 -18.05
C SER A 413 -5.53 6.81 -17.64
N HIS A 414 -4.86 7.95 -17.32
CA HIS A 414 -3.43 8.00 -17.01
C HIS A 414 -3.12 8.50 -15.62
N ARG A 415 -4.13 8.87 -14.81
CA ARG A 415 -3.92 9.28 -13.41
C ARG A 415 -3.30 8.16 -12.60
N TYR A 416 -2.51 8.54 -11.61
CA TYR A 416 -1.86 7.61 -10.70
C TYR A 416 -2.84 7.11 -9.61
N ASN A 417 -3.93 6.44 -10.04
CA ASN A 417 -5.00 5.94 -9.17
C ASN A 417 -5.52 4.56 -9.58
N HIS A 418 -6.21 3.90 -8.66
CA HIS A 418 -6.92 2.65 -8.85
C HIS A 418 -8.26 2.73 -8.12
N PHE A 419 -9.40 2.52 -8.82
CA PHE A 419 -10.74 2.72 -8.29
C PHE A 419 -10.90 4.07 -7.55
N ASP A 420 -10.45 5.16 -8.17
CA ASP A 420 -10.41 6.53 -7.64
C ASP A 420 -9.55 6.75 -6.38
N ARG A 421 -8.85 5.73 -5.87
CA ARG A 421 -7.84 5.87 -4.82
C ARG A 421 -6.47 6.14 -5.40
N CYS A 422 -5.78 7.13 -4.84
CA CYS A 422 -4.39 7.39 -5.16
C CYS A 422 -3.53 6.16 -4.87
N LEU A 423 -2.67 5.79 -5.81
CA LEU A 423 -1.68 4.73 -5.60
C LEU A 423 -0.53 5.18 -4.70
N GLY A 424 -0.16 6.47 -4.81
CA GLY A 424 0.87 7.10 -3.99
C GLY A 424 0.34 7.56 -2.63
N SER A 425 0.76 8.74 -2.18
CA SER A 425 0.37 9.26 -0.87
C SER A 425 -1.15 9.30 -0.69
N PRO A 426 -1.69 8.77 0.43
CA PRO A 426 -3.11 8.81 0.72
C PRO A 426 -3.65 10.24 0.90
N MET A 427 -2.78 11.21 1.12
CA MET A 427 -3.15 12.63 1.19
C MET A 427 -3.48 13.22 -0.19
N GLY A 428 -2.91 12.64 -1.27
CA GLY A 428 -3.00 13.18 -2.62
C GLY A 428 -2.22 14.50 -2.80
N PRO A 429 -2.35 15.15 -3.97
CA PRO A 429 -1.56 16.34 -4.31
C PRO A 429 -1.89 17.55 -3.44
N ASN A 430 -0.98 18.52 -3.41
CA ASN A 430 -1.08 19.79 -2.69
C ASN A 430 -1.37 19.61 -1.20
N SER A 431 -0.52 18.83 -0.52
CA SER A 431 -0.69 18.48 0.88
C SER A 431 0.65 18.27 1.59
N GLN A 432 0.63 18.49 2.90
CA GLN A 432 1.72 18.11 3.79
C GLN A 432 1.16 17.55 5.09
N ALA A 433 1.94 16.68 5.75
CA ALA A 433 1.59 16.17 7.07
C ALA A 433 2.83 15.95 7.92
N ILE A 434 2.63 16.08 9.23
CA ILE A 434 3.57 15.64 10.25
C ILE A 434 2.80 14.71 11.18
N ILE A 435 3.37 13.58 11.53
CA ILE A 435 2.87 12.69 12.58
C ILE A 435 3.98 12.36 13.55
N VAL A 436 3.67 12.43 14.83
CA VAL A 436 4.51 11.91 15.91
C VAL A 436 3.66 10.96 16.74
N GLN A 437 4.14 9.75 16.94
CA GLN A 437 3.44 8.73 17.71
C GLN A 437 4.40 8.04 18.67
N ILE A 438 3.97 7.89 19.91
CA ILE A 438 4.65 7.12 20.95
C ILE A 438 3.76 5.94 21.30
N GLN A 439 4.33 4.74 21.27
CA GLN A 439 3.63 3.51 21.64
C GLN A 439 4.42 2.78 22.71
N SER A 440 3.75 2.22 23.69
CA SER A 440 4.37 1.44 24.76
C SER A 440 3.59 0.17 25.04
N GLN A 441 4.34 -0.92 25.12
CA GLN A 441 3.82 -2.21 25.55
C GLN A 441 3.69 -2.21 27.07
N ILE A 442 2.46 -2.16 27.59
CA ILE A 442 2.20 -2.15 29.05
C ILE A 442 2.39 -3.54 29.65
N ASN A 443 1.95 -4.55 28.92
CA ASN A 443 2.19 -5.97 29.22
C ASN A 443 2.06 -6.79 27.92
N ASN A 444 2.18 -8.11 28.00
CA ASN A 444 2.15 -8.98 26.82
C ASN A 444 0.88 -8.84 25.96
N PHE A 445 -0.20 -8.32 26.51
CA PHE A 445 -1.51 -8.24 25.85
C PHE A 445 -1.97 -6.82 25.54
N ASN A 446 -1.38 -5.82 26.19
CA ASN A 446 -1.82 -4.43 26.10
C ASN A 446 -0.72 -3.53 25.59
N GLU A 447 -1.02 -2.80 24.56
CA GLU A 447 -0.24 -1.69 24.05
C GLU A 447 -1.06 -0.41 24.09
N ILE A 448 -0.47 0.67 24.53
CA ILE A 448 -1.06 2.00 24.48
C ILE A 448 -0.21 2.90 23.59
N GLY A 449 -0.87 3.87 22.96
CA GLY A 449 -0.20 4.86 22.13
C GLY A 449 -0.82 6.24 22.31
N ILE A 450 0.05 7.23 22.24
CA ILE A 450 -0.34 8.64 22.12
C ILE A 450 0.27 9.19 20.84
N GLY A 451 -0.46 10.03 20.14
CA GLY A 451 0.00 10.60 18.89
C GLY A 451 -0.50 12.02 18.68
N LEU A 452 0.21 12.73 17.83
CA LEU A 452 -0.20 14.01 17.31
C LEU A 452 0.08 14.02 15.81
N SER A 453 -0.93 14.33 15.02
CA SER A 453 -0.76 14.55 13.58
C SER A 453 -1.28 15.93 13.19
N SER A 454 -0.55 16.58 12.29
CA SER A 454 -0.97 17.80 11.63
C SER A 454 -1.02 17.55 10.13
N LEU A 455 -2.13 17.85 9.50
CA LEU A 455 -2.34 17.72 8.06
C LEU A 455 -2.76 19.08 7.50
N ALA A 456 -2.11 19.51 6.43
CA ALA A 456 -2.54 20.65 5.62
C ALA A 456 -2.84 20.16 4.20
N LYS A 457 -3.99 20.53 3.67
CA LYS A 457 -4.47 20.13 2.35
C LYS A 457 -5.21 21.29 1.68
N ASN A 458 -4.90 21.54 0.41
CA ASN A 458 -5.69 22.47 -0.40
C ASN A 458 -6.26 21.78 -1.64
N SER A 459 -7.47 21.23 -1.48
CA SER A 459 -8.22 20.61 -2.58
C SER A 459 -9.01 21.62 -3.42
N SER A 460 -9.12 22.88 -3.01
CA SER A 460 -9.82 23.93 -3.75
C SER A 460 -8.92 24.61 -4.79
N ALA A 461 -7.60 24.56 -4.59
CA ALA A 461 -6.65 25.08 -5.56
C ALA A 461 -6.50 24.13 -6.77
N ARG A 462 -6.18 24.69 -7.94
CA ARG A 462 -5.85 23.92 -9.14
C ARG A 462 -4.61 23.06 -8.89
N GLY A 463 -4.68 21.78 -9.32
CA GLY A 463 -3.66 20.77 -8.99
C GLY A 463 -3.76 20.22 -7.57
N GLY A 464 -4.81 20.55 -6.82
CA GLY A 464 -5.06 20.06 -5.46
C GLY A 464 -5.80 18.75 -5.38
N LYS A 465 -6.39 18.29 -6.48
CA LYS A 465 -7.08 17.00 -6.60
C LYS A 465 -6.40 16.12 -7.64
N ILE A 466 -6.36 14.84 -7.40
CA ILE A 466 -5.87 13.87 -8.39
C ILE A 466 -6.72 13.87 -9.68
N SER A 467 -7.96 14.34 -9.60
CA SER A 467 -8.86 14.50 -10.74
C SER A 467 -8.58 15.74 -11.59
N ASP A 468 -7.73 16.64 -11.14
CA ASP A 468 -7.41 17.84 -11.90
C ASP A 468 -6.62 17.49 -13.16
N VAL A 469 -6.92 18.22 -14.24
CA VAL A 469 -6.23 18.13 -15.52
C VAL A 469 -5.67 19.52 -15.82
N PHE A 470 -4.39 19.61 -16.13
CA PHE A 470 -3.76 20.86 -16.52
C PHE A 470 -4.27 21.29 -17.91
N GLN A 471 -4.77 22.51 -18.00
CA GLN A 471 -5.30 23.08 -19.22
C GLN A 471 -4.37 24.22 -19.69
N ASP A 472 -3.59 23.95 -20.69
CA ASP A 472 -2.78 24.98 -21.37
C ASP A 472 -3.55 25.61 -22.55
N GLU A 473 -3.06 26.74 -23.05
CA GLU A 473 -3.66 27.47 -24.16
C GLU A 473 -3.70 26.68 -25.47
N ASN A 474 -2.87 25.62 -25.61
CA ASN A 474 -2.87 24.76 -26.80
C ASN A 474 -3.95 23.68 -26.74
N ARG A 475 -4.57 23.44 -25.57
CA ARG A 475 -5.55 22.38 -25.32
C ARG A 475 -6.96 22.90 -25.15
N VAL A 476 -7.13 24.18 -24.87
CA VAL A 476 -8.42 24.84 -24.71
C VAL A 476 -8.60 25.87 -25.81
N GLY A 477 -9.83 26.03 -26.28
CA GLY A 477 -10.14 27.00 -27.33
C GLY A 477 -10.05 28.44 -26.84
N GLU A 478 -10.01 29.40 -27.76
CA GLU A 478 -10.01 30.83 -27.45
C GLU A 478 -11.17 31.21 -26.51
N GLY A 479 -10.88 32.03 -25.51
CA GLY A 479 -11.86 32.50 -24.54
C GLY A 479 -12.16 31.50 -23.41
N GLN A 480 -11.54 30.32 -23.37
CA GLN A 480 -11.65 29.37 -22.26
C GLN A 480 -10.57 29.64 -21.21
N PHE A 481 -10.83 29.15 -20.00
CA PHE A 481 -9.87 29.24 -18.90
C PHE A 481 -8.68 28.32 -19.15
N PHE A 482 -7.47 28.82 -18.94
CA PHE A 482 -6.25 28.00 -18.91
C PHE A 482 -5.47 28.21 -17.61
N ASP A 483 -4.75 27.18 -17.20
CA ASP A 483 -3.96 27.20 -15.99
C ASP A 483 -2.66 28.01 -16.19
N LYS A 484 -2.22 28.69 -15.12
CA LYS A 484 -0.94 29.37 -15.14
C LYS A 484 0.22 28.38 -15.16
N PRO A 485 1.35 28.72 -15.78
CA PRO A 485 2.54 27.86 -15.79
C PRO A 485 3.22 27.76 -14.42
N THR A 486 2.72 28.48 -13.41
CA THR A 486 3.22 28.44 -12.04
C THR A 486 2.19 27.85 -11.11
N LYS A 487 2.64 27.01 -10.18
CA LYS A 487 1.84 26.42 -9.11
C LYS A 487 2.06 27.15 -7.78
N ARG A 488 1.13 27.02 -6.87
CA ARG A 488 1.26 27.52 -5.51
C ARG A 488 1.00 26.39 -4.53
N PHE A 489 2.00 26.03 -3.76
CA PHE A 489 1.85 25.06 -2.71
C PHE A 489 0.94 25.60 -1.59
N LEU A 490 -0.07 24.82 -1.22
CA LEU A 490 -1.14 25.17 -0.28
C LEU A 490 -1.86 26.47 -0.67
N GLY A 491 -1.55 27.62 -0.11
CA GLY A 491 -2.16 28.92 -0.43
C GLY A 491 -3.55 29.11 0.19
N PRO A 492 -4.32 30.11 -0.28
CA PRO A 492 -5.67 30.39 0.24
C PRO A 492 -6.60 29.19 0.03
N GLY A 493 -7.46 28.91 1.01
CA GLY A 493 -8.35 27.75 1.02
C GLY A 493 -7.69 26.47 1.53
N THR A 494 -6.47 26.54 2.07
CA THR A 494 -5.85 25.42 2.77
C THR A 494 -6.61 25.08 4.04
N ILE A 495 -6.96 23.80 4.17
CA ILE A 495 -7.56 23.26 5.39
C ILE A 495 -6.44 22.67 6.24
N TRP A 496 -6.35 23.14 7.48
CA TRP A 496 -5.42 22.65 8.49
C TRP A 496 -6.16 21.79 9.49
N GLN A 497 -5.63 20.62 9.78
CA GLN A 497 -6.16 19.71 10.78
C GLN A 497 -5.06 19.37 11.77
N LEU A 498 -5.37 19.46 13.05
CA LEU A 498 -4.50 19.02 14.14
C LEU A 498 -5.23 17.92 14.91
N ARG A 499 -4.64 16.73 15.00
CA ARG A 499 -5.30 15.55 15.53
C ARG A 499 -4.47 14.88 16.62
N PRO A 500 -4.66 15.23 17.90
CA PRO A 500 -4.21 14.40 18.99
C PRO A 500 -4.96 13.06 18.99
N THR A 501 -4.24 11.99 19.27
CA THR A 501 -4.74 10.62 19.19
C THR A 501 -4.34 9.84 20.45
N LEU A 502 -5.28 9.08 20.99
CA LEU A 502 -5.05 8.06 22.00
C LEU A 502 -5.42 6.70 21.43
N SER A 503 -4.57 5.70 21.57
CA SER A 503 -4.84 4.35 21.08
C SER A 503 -4.59 3.30 22.16
N TRP A 504 -5.36 2.24 22.12
CA TRP A 504 -5.21 1.05 22.93
C TRP A 504 -5.41 -0.19 22.08
N ASN A 505 -4.52 -1.14 22.22
CA ASN A 505 -4.54 -2.41 21.50
C ASN A 505 -4.46 -3.55 22.53
N PHE A 506 -5.50 -4.36 22.58
CA PHE A 506 -5.62 -5.51 23.45
C PHE A 506 -5.66 -6.80 22.63
N ASN A 507 -4.72 -7.70 22.85
CA ASN A 507 -4.59 -8.95 22.09
C ASN A 507 -4.14 -10.10 23.01
N PRO A 508 -5.07 -10.67 23.85
CA PRO A 508 -4.68 -11.62 24.90
C PRO A 508 -4.28 -12.99 24.36
N PHE A 509 -4.94 -13.48 23.32
CA PHE A 509 -4.81 -14.88 22.91
C PHE A 509 -4.53 -15.08 21.42
N GLY A 510 -4.33 -14.00 20.67
CA GLY A 510 -4.08 -14.00 19.24
C GLY A 510 -5.19 -14.50 18.33
N ILE A 511 -6.20 -15.09 18.88
CA ILE A 511 -7.46 -15.40 18.20
C ILE A 511 -8.36 -14.18 18.25
N PHE A 512 -8.29 -13.42 19.34
CA PHE A 512 -9.13 -12.27 19.63
C PHE A 512 -8.28 -11.02 19.79
N PHE A 513 -8.72 -9.92 19.24
CA PHE A 513 -8.12 -8.60 19.48
C PHE A 513 -9.18 -7.51 19.55
N ILE A 514 -8.89 -6.47 20.28
CA ILE A 514 -9.62 -5.20 20.28
C ILE A 514 -8.59 -4.09 20.09
N LYS A 515 -8.88 -3.15 19.21
CA LYS A 515 -8.14 -1.89 19.08
C LYS A 515 -9.14 -0.75 19.24
N ALA A 516 -8.85 0.19 20.12
CA ALA A 516 -9.60 1.41 20.28
C ALA A 516 -8.70 2.59 19.92
N ARG A 517 -9.25 3.57 19.19
CA ARG A 517 -8.58 4.81 18.84
C ARG A 517 -9.54 5.96 19.08
N TYR A 518 -9.12 6.91 19.89
CA TYR A 518 -9.79 8.18 20.09
C TYR A 518 -8.97 9.28 19.44
N GLU A 519 -9.61 10.09 18.64
CA GLU A 519 -9.00 11.17 17.87
C GLU A 519 -9.85 12.41 17.99
N ILE A 520 -9.22 13.55 18.22
CA ILE A 520 -9.88 14.86 18.22
C ILE A 520 -9.37 15.59 16.97
N ASP A 521 -10.27 16.05 16.12
CA ASP A 521 -9.93 16.92 14.99
C ASP A 521 -10.16 18.38 15.44
N LEU A 522 -9.08 19.09 15.64
CA LEU A 522 -9.06 20.50 16.01
C LEU A 522 -9.05 21.37 14.75
N GLN A 523 -10.06 21.21 13.92
CA GLN A 523 -10.28 22.06 12.75
C GLN A 523 -11.20 23.21 13.14
N ASP A 524 -10.79 24.45 12.82
CA ASP A 524 -11.55 25.72 12.97
C ASP A 524 -12.88 25.64 13.77
N GLU A 525 -12.90 26.25 14.95
CA GLU A 525 -14.03 26.63 15.81
C GLU A 525 -14.89 25.51 16.46
N ALA A 526 -14.94 24.30 15.96
CA ALA A 526 -15.72 23.24 16.59
C ALA A 526 -14.98 21.89 16.49
N GLY A 527 -14.20 21.56 17.51
CA GLY A 527 -13.50 20.29 17.60
C GLY A 527 -14.44 19.10 17.39
N MET A 528 -14.19 18.30 16.35
CA MET A 528 -14.88 17.04 16.14
C MET A 528 -14.04 15.92 16.79
N SER A 529 -14.65 15.09 17.62
CA SER A 529 -13.97 13.93 18.18
C SER A 529 -14.53 12.64 17.61
N ASN A 530 -13.64 11.71 17.32
CA ASN A 530 -13.96 10.42 16.73
C ASN A 530 -13.44 9.31 17.65
N LEU A 531 -14.30 8.35 17.95
CA LEU A 531 -13.92 7.10 18.59
C LEU A 531 -14.09 5.96 17.58
N SER A 532 -13.03 5.26 17.29
CA SER A 532 -13.06 4.02 16.50
C SER A 532 -12.70 2.85 17.41
N VAL A 533 -13.54 1.84 17.41
CA VAL A 533 -13.28 0.57 18.11
C VAL A 533 -13.44 -0.54 17.08
N TRP A 534 -12.37 -1.24 16.81
CA TRP A 534 -12.45 -2.41 15.96
C TRP A 534 -11.92 -3.63 16.70
N GLY A 535 -12.47 -4.76 16.39
CA GLY A 535 -12.07 -6.02 16.99
C GLY A 535 -12.33 -7.18 16.04
N GLY A 536 -11.78 -8.32 16.37
CA GLY A 536 -11.97 -9.47 15.54
C GLY A 536 -11.59 -10.78 16.18
N LEU A 537 -12.08 -11.82 15.54
CA LEU A 537 -11.75 -13.21 15.80
C LEU A 537 -11.07 -13.78 14.56
N SER A 538 -9.98 -14.51 14.75
CA SER A 538 -9.28 -15.24 13.69
C SER A 538 -9.25 -16.72 14.09
N PHE A 539 -9.87 -17.57 13.30
CA PHE A 539 -9.98 -19.00 13.52
C PHE A 539 -9.14 -19.79 12.53
#